data_8a246c5e4c3bbb0144ef97f407204e7f
#
_entry.id   8a246c5e4c3bbb0144ef97f407204e7f
#
_cell.length_a   1.000
_cell.length_b   1.000
_cell.length_c   1.000
_cell.angle_alpha   90.00
_cell.angle_beta   90.00
_cell.angle_gamma   90.00
#
_symmetry.space_group_name_H-M   'P 1'
#
loop_
_entity.id
_entity.type
_entity.pdbx_description
1 polymer ?
#
loop_
_entity_poly.entity_id
_entity_poly.type
_entity_poly.pdbx_seq_one_letter_code
_entity_poly.pdbx_strand_id
1 'polypeptide(L)'
;NPNEEAVLCTATRTYLLRLAESSNTLLLTPGELPKKPPTEGPPATITISTSASAYYELVPTAPRASALPALLALCPYRDSPGEGAGDMDVEGAQVEGAQVEGAQPTARRLTWAQLEAAVQCSGAELQTALQRARALEVDGGRWCVLEAQYEQDVCGSLLDLLVEKEWPLDAMPLREAVEAMADGGYDELAVRHCARALSTSRLAG
;
A
#
# COMPACT_ATOMS: atom_id res chain seq x y z
N ASN A 1 11.70 12.04 10.82
CA ASN A 1 13.12 12.19 10.48
C ASN A 1 13.35 13.60 9.91
N PRO A 2 14.14 14.50 10.57
CA PRO A 2 14.30 15.90 10.14
C PRO A 2 14.94 16.07 8.75
N ASN A 3 15.44 14.98 8.17
CA ASN A 3 16.05 14.97 6.83
C ASN A 3 15.15 14.36 5.75
N GLU A 4 13.92 14.04 6.05
CA GLU A 4 13.00 13.54 5.06
C GLU A 4 12.27 14.68 4.36
N GLU A 5 12.34 14.68 3.03
CA GLU A 5 11.60 15.63 2.20
C GLU A 5 10.10 15.38 2.35
N ALA A 6 9.33 16.45 2.48
CA ALA A 6 7.88 16.36 2.58
C ALA A 6 7.27 15.81 1.28
N VAL A 7 6.28 14.92 1.42
CA VAL A 7 5.55 14.36 0.29
C VAL A 7 4.06 14.71 0.36
N LEU A 8 3.46 14.87 -0.79
CA LEU A 8 2.02 15.02 -0.98
C LEU A 8 1.51 13.78 -1.70
N CYS A 9 0.61 13.04 -1.08
CA CYS A 9 -0.04 11.89 -1.69
C CYS A 9 -1.44 12.28 -2.18
N THR A 10 -1.70 12.08 -3.46
CA THR A 10 -3.05 12.12 -4.02
C THR A 10 -3.64 10.71 -4.02
N ALA A 11 -4.86 10.52 -4.49
CA ALA A 11 -5.44 9.18 -4.61
C ALA A 11 -4.62 8.24 -5.50
N THR A 12 -3.88 8.77 -6.49
CA THR A 12 -3.23 7.97 -7.54
C THR A 12 -1.72 8.14 -7.64
N ARG A 13 -1.14 9.22 -7.07
CA ARG A 13 0.28 9.54 -7.22
C ARG A 13 0.85 10.21 -5.98
N THR A 14 2.13 9.98 -5.78
CA THR A 14 2.95 10.62 -4.75
C THR A 14 3.84 11.69 -5.40
N TYR A 15 3.92 12.85 -4.74
CA TYR A 15 4.72 13.99 -5.17
C TYR A 15 5.63 14.44 -4.03
N LEU A 16 6.84 14.83 -4.41
CA LEU A 16 7.76 15.54 -3.52
C LEU A 16 7.38 17.02 -3.50
N LEU A 17 7.32 17.62 -2.32
CA LEU A 17 7.11 19.05 -2.14
C LEU A 17 8.48 19.74 -2.11
N ARG A 18 8.74 20.58 -3.11
CA ARG A 18 9.95 21.41 -3.16
C ARG A 18 9.57 22.87 -3.02
N LEU A 19 10.16 23.53 -2.05
CA LEU A 19 10.07 24.99 -1.95
C LEU A 19 10.91 25.61 -3.05
N ALA A 20 10.28 26.37 -3.93
CA ALA A 20 10.94 27.18 -4.96
C ALA A 20 10.85 28.65 -4.57
N GLU A 21 12.00 29.25 -4.31
CA GLU A 21 12.12 30.70 -4.07
C GLU A 21 12.35 31.41 -5.40
N SER A 22 11.65 32.51 -5.62
CA SER A 22 11.77 33.32 -6.81
C SER A 22 12.31 34.69 -6.45
N SER A 23 13.30 35.16 -7.19
CA SER A 23 13.75 36.54 -7.11
C SER A 23 12.73 37.56 -7.63
N ASN A 24 11.74 37.06 -8.40
CA ASN A 24 10.62 37.87 -8.91
C ASN A 24 9.41 37.69 -8.02
N THR A 25 8.70 38.76 -7.76
CA THR A 25 7.41 38.70 -7.06
C THR A 25 6.35 38.07 -7.97
N LEU A 26 5.71 37.02 -7.50
CA LEU A 26 4.55 36.42 -8.13
C LEU A 26 3.30 37.16 -7.69
N LEU A 27 2.52 37.67 -8.65
CA LEU A 27 1.26 38.35 -8.39
C LEU A 27 0.12 37.35 -8.66
N LEU A 28 -0.73 37.13 -7.66
CA LEU A 28 -1.88 36.21 -7.77
C LEU A 28 -3.14 37.03 -8.06
N THR A 29 -3.86 36.66 -9.11
CA THR A 29 -5.10 37.31 -9.52
C THR A 29 -6.27 36.34 -9.47
N PRO A 30 -7.49 36.75 -9.06
CA PRO A 30 -8.67 35.92 -9.16
C PRO A 30 -9.09 35.82 -10.64
N GLY A 31 -9.10 34.62 -11.19
CA GLY A 31 -9.54 34.37 -12.56
C GLY A 31 -8.42 34.36 -13.61
N GLU A 32 -8.79 34.11 -14.85
CA GLU A 32 -7.85 34.06 -15.98
C GLU A 32 -7.49 35.46 -16.48
N LEU A 33 -6.21 35.64 -16.70
CA LEU A 33 -5.74 36.86 -17.37
C LEU A 33 -6.12 36.85 -18.87
N PRO A 34 -6.54 37.98 -19.45
CA PRO A 34 -6.83 38.05 -20.87
C PRO A 34 -5.58 37.73 -21.69
N LYS A 35 -5.67 36.76 -22.58
CA LYS A 35 -4.55 36.29 -23.42
C LYS A 35 -4.00 37.35 -24.38
N LYS A 36 -4.79 38.40 -24.67
CA LYS A 36 -4.37 39.56 -25.45
C LYS A 36 -4.90 40.84 -24.81
N PRO A 37 -4.11 41.90 -24.79
CA PRO A 37 -4.62 43.20 -24.39
C PRO A 37 -5.75 43.62 -25.36
N PRO A 38 -6.82 44.27 -24.88
CA PRO A 38 -7.86 44.80 -25.73
C PRO A 38 -7.25 45.83 -26.70
N THR A 39 -7.48 45.61 -27.97
CA THR A 39 -6.96 46.49 -29.05
C THR A 39 -7.73 47.82 -29.14
N GLU A 40 -8.95 47.85 -28.60
CA GLU A 40 -9.82 49.01 -28.54
C GLU A 40 -10.57 49.02 -27.21
N GLY A 41 -10.67 50.17 -26.56
CA GLY A 41 -11.41 50.35 -25.31
C GLY A 41 -10.52 50.80 -24.12
N PRO A 42 -11.12 51.05 -22.95
CA PRO A 42 -10.35 51.42 -21.77
C PRO A 42 -9.41 50.29 -21.33
N PRO A 43 -8.26 50.59 -20.71
CA PRO A 43 -7.32 49.59 -20.25
C PRO A 43 -7.99 48.64 -19.26
N ALA A 44 -7.73 47.34 -19.44
CA ALA A 44 -8.24 46.31 -18.52
C ALA A 44 -7.60 46.49 -17.12
N THR A 45 -8.44 46.60 -16.12
CA THR A 45 -7.99 46.63 -14.71
C THR A 45 -7.86 45.23 -14.20
N ILE A 46 -6.68 44.86 -13.68
CA ILE A 46 -6.41 43.59 -13.10
C ILE A 46 -6.31 43.77 -11.57
N THR A 47 -7.13 43.03 -10.83
CA THR A 47 -7.09 43.03 -9.37
C THR A 47 -6.07 41.99 -8.89
N ILE A 48 -5.09 42.40 -8.12
CA ILE A 48 -4.12 41.52 -7.48
C ILE A 48 -4.67 41.11 -6.11
N SER A 49 -4.88 39.85 -5.88
CA SER A 49 -5.38 39.32 -4.62
C SER A 49 -4.27 39.23 -3.56
N THR A 50 -3.09 38.81 -3.98
CA THR A 50 -1.93 38.68 -3.10
C THR A 50 -0.64 38.58 -3.92
N SER A 51 0.50 38.63 -3.22
CA SER A 51 1.82 38.41 -3.82
C SER A 51 2.57 37.36 -3.03
N ALA A 52 3.46 36.62 -3.69
CA ALA A 52 4.32 35.62 -3.09
C ALA A 52 5.73 35.71 -3.67
N SER A 53 6.73 35.40 -2.87
CA SER A 53 8.13 35.27 -3.29
C SER A 53 8.58 33.82 -3.37
N ALA A 54 7.72 32.88 -2.94
CA ALA A 54 8.00 31.46 -2.97
C ALA A 54 6.73 30.68 -3.25
N TYR A 55 6.89 29.45 -3.76
CA TYR A 55 5.81 28.50 -4.01
C TYR A 55 6.31 27.08 -3.83
N TYR A 56 5.39 26.12 -3.69
CA TYR A 56 5.73 24.71 -3.68
C TYR A 56 5.56 24.10 -5.05
N GLU A 57 6.62 23.46 -5.54
CA GLU A 57 6.56 22.62 -6.73
C GLU A 57 6.21 21.19 -6.34
N LEU A 58 5.28 20.59 -7.08
CA LEU A 58 4.93 19.18 -6.96
C LEU A 58 5.72 18.38 -8.01
N VAL A 59 6.76 17.69 -7.55
CA VAL A 59 7.60 16.86 -8.42
C VAL A 59 7.15 15.41 -8.28
N PRO A 60 6.66 14.76 -9.36
CA PRO A 60 6.30 13.34 -9.30
C PRO A 60 7.49 12.52 -8.80
N THR A 61 7.25 11.67 -7.81
CA THR A 61 8.30 10.83 -7.22
C THR A 61 7.85 9.37 -7.12
N ALA A 62 8.80 8.46 -7.00
CA ALA A 62 8.48 7.07 -6.73
C ALA A 62 7.94 6.92 -5.30
N PRO A 63 6.95 6.03 -5.08
CA PRO A 63 6.41 5.75 -3.76
C PRO A 63 7.49 5.17 -2.84
N ARG A 64 7.46 5.53 -1.57
CA ARG A 64 8.42 5.03 -0.56
C ARG A 64 8.05 3.63 -0.06
N ALA A 65 7.67 2.75 -0.97
CA ALA A 65 7.19 1.40 -0.65
C ALA A 65 8.28 0.40 -0.23
N SER A 66 9.55 0.82 -0.16
CA SER A 66 10.67 -0.07 0.22
C SER A 66 10.57 -0.62 1.65
N ALA A 67 9.89 0.08 2.55
CA ALA A 67 9.66 -0.39 3.91
C ALA A 67 8.52 -1.42 4.03
N LEU A 68 7.65 -1.52 3.02
CA LEU A 68 6.46 -2.36 3.05
C LEU A 68 6.74 -3.85 3.29
N PRO A 69 7.71 -4.51 2.61
CA PRO A 69 8.01 -5.92 2.87
C PRO A 69 8.42 -6.19 4.31
N ALA A 70 9.23 -5.30 4.90
CA ALA A 70 9.65 -5.44 6.30
C ALA A 70 8.48 -5.27 7.26
N LEU A 71 7.58 -4.32 7.00
CA LEU A 71 6.37 -4.10 7.82
C LEU A 71 5.43 -5.30 7.77
N LEU A 72 5.19 -5.88 6.60
CA LEU A 72 4.33 -7.05 6.44
C LEU A 72 4.94 -8.32 7.08
N ALA A 73 6.27 -8.44 7.07
CA ALA A 73 6.99 -9.57 7.66
C ALA A 73 7.03 -9.55 9.19
N LEU A 74 6.65 -8.44 9.84
CA LEU A 74 6.60 -8.37 11.32
C LEU A 74 5.58 -9.34 11.92
N CYS A 75 4.49 -9.63 11.21
CA CYS A 75 3.43 -10.51 11.67
C CYS A 75 2.87 -11.36 10.51
N PRO A 76 3.65 -12.36 10.04
CA PRO A 76 3.23 -13.21 8.93
C PRO A 76 2.00 -14.04 9.32
N TYR A 77 1.25 -14.45 8.31
CA TYR A 77 0.13 -15.35 8.48
C TYR A 77 0.62 -16.80 8.57
N ARG A 78 0.21 -17.47 9.60
CA ARG A 78 0.30 -18.92 9.80
C ARG A 78 -1.09 -19.44 10.11
N ASP A 79 -1.40 -20.61 9.65
CA ASP A 79 -2.49 -21.37 10.23
C ASP A 79 -1.98 -21.99 11.54
N SER A 80 -2.35 -21.39 12.64
CA SER A 80 -2.17 -21.98 13.97
C SER A 80 -3.54 -22.19 14.58
N PRO A 81 -4.03 -23.41 14.69
CA PRO A 81 -5.23 -23.69 15.45
C PRO A 81 -4.94 -23.40 16.94
N GLY A 82 -5.20 -22.20 17.41
CA GLY A 82 -5.13 -21.90 18.83
C GLY A 82 -4.63 -20.55 19.31
N GLU A 83 -4.02 -19.72 18.47
CA GLU A 83 -3.67 -18.35 18.88
C GLU A 83 -4.65 -17.34 18.29
N GLY A 84 -5.86 -17.34 18.82
CA GLY A 84 -6.81 -16.25 18.64
C GLY A 84 -6.14 -14.95 19.07
N ALA A 85 -5.86 -14.07 18.11
CA ALA A 85 -5.47 -12.71 18.39
C ALA A 85 -6.56 -12.08 19.25
N GLY A 86 -6.30 -11.96 20.54
CA GLY A 86 -7.18 -11.27 21.47
C GLY A 86 -7.46 -9.87 20.95
N ASP A 87 -8.70 -9.66 20.60
CA ASP A 87 -9.28 -8.35 20.29
C ASP A 87 -9.18 -7.53 21.58
N MET A 88 -8.19 -6.65 21.65
CA MET A 88 -8.22 -5.50 22.55
C MET A 88 -8.17 -4.25 21.69
N ASP A 89 -9.36 -3.70 21.50
CA ASP A 89 -9.54 -2.34 21.03
C ASP A 89 -8.87 -1.38 22.04
N VAL A 90 -7.74 -0.83 21.62
CA VAL A 90 -7.19 0.37 22.25
C VAL A 90 -7.24 1.47 21.20
N GLU A 91 -8.33 2.24 21.25
CA GLU A 91 -8.41 3.56 20.64
C GLU A 91 -7.29 4.44 21.22
N GLY A 92 -6.52 5.03 20.34
CA GLY A 92 -5.69 6.19 20.66
C GLY A 92 -4.32 5.89 21.28
N ALA A 93 -3.35 5.38 20.50
CA ALA A 93 -1.95 5.51 20.86
C ALA A 93 -1.21 6.32 19.77
N GLN A 94 -0.97 7.58 20.10
CA GLN A 94 0.02 8.42 19.43
C GLN A 94 1.39 7.74 19.53
N VAL A 95 2.06 7.58 18.38
CA VAL A 95 3.43 7.07 18.34
C VAL A 95 4.36 8.23 18.71
N GLU A 96 4.55 8.46 19.99
CA GLU A 96 5.70 9.20 20.49
C GLU A 96 6.79 8.18 20.86
N GLY A 97 8.00 8.45 20.37
CA GLY A 97 9.16 7.61 20.61
C GLY A 97 9.50 7.49 22.09
N ALA A 98 9.26 6.32 22.63
CA ALA A 98 9.81 5.91 23.91
C ALA A 98 10.25 4.45 23.82
N GLN A 99 11.55 4.23 23.97
CA GLN A 99 12.11 2.93 24.28
C GLN A 99 11.53 2.47 25.62
N VAL A 100 10.70 1.44 25.60
CA VAL A 100 10.31 0.70 26.80
C VAL A 100 10.99 -0.66 26.69
N GLU A 101 12.07 -0.82 27.47
CA GLU A 101 12.69 -2.12 27.71
C GLU A 101 11.66 -3.04 28.38
N GLY A 102 11.39 -4.20 27.77
CA GLY A 102 10.76 -5.32 28.42
C GLY A 102 9.37 -5.78 27.96
N ALA A 103 8.68 -5.07 27.07
CA ALA A 103 7.47 -5.61 26.42
C ALA A 103 7.85 -6.17 25.06
N GLN A 104 7.71 -7.48 24.85
CA GLN A 104 7.72 -8.02 23.48
C GLN A 104 6.60 -7.31 22.72
N PRO A 105 6.89 -6.65 21.60
CA PRO A 105 5.84 -6.06 20.78
C PRO A 105 4.97 -7.24 20.32
N THR A 106 3.73 -7.28 20.76
CA THR A 106 2.73 -8.15 20.16
C THR A 106 2.67 -7.75 18.70
N ALA A 107 3.27 -8.54 17.84
CA ALA A 107 3.39 -8.28 16.43
C ALA A 107 1.98 -8.16 15.87
N ARG A 108 1.57 -6.94 15.51
CA ARG A 108 0.21 -6.61 15.11
C ARG A 108 0.17 -6.41 13.60
N ARG A 109 -0.71 -7.14 12.92
CA ARG A 109 -0.98 -6.93 11.51
C ARG A 109 -1.52 -5.52 11.29
N LEU A 110 -1.07 -4.84 10.25
CA LEU A 110 -1.38 -3.43 9.99
C LEU A 110 -2.65 -3.28 9.15
N THR A 111 -3.45 -2.30 9.48
CA THR A 111 -4.60 -1.89 8.66
C THR A 111 -4.13 -1.08 7.45
N TRP A 112 -5.01 -0.92 6.44
CA TRP A 112 -4.75 -0.06 5.28
C TRP A 112 -4.26 1.34 5.68
N ALA A 113 -4.98 2.01 6.58
CA ALA A 113 -4.64 3.36 7.02
C ALA A 113 -3.27 3.44 7.71
N GLN A 114 -2.91 2.42 8.48
CA GLN A 114 -1.59 2.33 9.13
C GLN A 114 -0.47 2.10 8.11
N LEU A 115 -0.70 1.27 7.08
CA LEU A 115 0.25 1.06 6.00
C LEU A 115 0.43 2.33 5.16
N GLU A 116 -0.66 3.01 4.79
CA GLU A 116 -0.62 4.25 4.03
C GLU A 116 0.17 5.35 4.77
N ALA A 117 -0.06 5.49 6.07
CA ALA A 117 0.69 6.42 6.92
C ALA A 117 2.19 6.06 7.04
N ALA A 118 2.50 4.76 7.17
CA ALA A 118 3.89 4.29 7.35
C ALA A 118 4.71 4.37 6.06
N VAL A 119 4.09 4.10 4.90
CA VAL A 119 4.77 3.99 3.61
C VAL A 119 4.81 5.32 2.86
N GLN A 120 3.97 6.30 3.22
CA GLN A 120 3.90 7.60 2.57
C GLN A 120 3.78 7.51 1.05
N CYS A 121 2.79 6.79 0.56
CA CYS A 121 2.48 6.65 -0.85
C CYS A 121 0.97 6.85 -1.10
N SER A 122 0.59 7.04 -2.36
CA SER A 122 -0.83 7.10 -2.73
C SER A 122 -1.52 5.74 -2.54
N GLY A 123 -2.83 5.73 -2.35
CA GLY A 123 -3.60 4.50 -2.19
C GLY A 123 -3.44 3.53 -3.38
N ALA A 124 -3.42 4.04 -4.62
CA ALA A 124 -3.20 3.21 -5.81
C ALA A 124 -1.80 2.60 -5.88
N GLU A 125 -0.79 3.35 -5.46
CA GLU A 125 0.60 2.87 -5.39
C GLU A 125 0.77 1.85 -4.26
N LEU A 126 0.13 2.07 -3.10
CA LEU A 126 0.09 1.10 -2.00
C LEU A 126 -0.55 -0.22 -2.45
N GLN A 127 -1.70 -0.16 -3.12
CA GLN A 127 -2.35 -1.35 -3.66
C GLN A 127 -1.44 -2.13 -4.60
N THR A 128 -0.75 -1.43 -5.51
CA THR A 128 0.22 -2.06 -6.42
C THR A 128 1.40 -2.68 -5.66
N ALA A 129 1.88 -2.01 -4.62
CA ALA A 129 2.99 -2.51 -3.80
C ALA A 129 2.58 -3.74 -2.98
N LEU A 130 1.36 -3.77 -2.42
CA LEU A 130 0.80 -4.92 -1.72
C LEU A 130 0.64 -6.14 -2.66
N GLN A 131 0.15 -5.93 -3.87
CA GLN A 131 0.07 -7.00 -4.88
C GLN A 131 1.45 -7.56 -5.23
N ARG A 132 2.45 -6.71 -5.43
CA ARG A 132 3.85 -7.14 -5.70
C ARG A 132 4.47 -7.87 -4.51
N ALA A 133 4.16 -7.45 -3.30
CA ALA A 133 4.58 -8.11 -2.08
C ALA A 133 3.82 -9.40 -1.81
N ARG A 134 2.83 -9.76 -2.65
CA ARG A 134 1.94 -10.91 -2.42
C ARG A 134 1.27 -10.86 -1.06
N ALA A 135 0.90 -9.65 -0.62
CA ALA A 135 0.20 -9.45 0.62
C ALA A 135 -1.25 -9.95 0.51
N LEU A 136 -1.74 -10.48 1.60
CA LEU A 136 -3.13 -10.91 1.75
C LEU A 136 -3.83 -10.06 2.81
N GLU A 137 -5.10 -9.83 2.59
CA GLU A 137 -5.98 -9.20 3.56
C GLU A 137 -6.61 -10.30 4.42
N VAL A 138 -6.49 -10.14 5.73
CA VAL A 138 -7.09 -11.03 6.73
C VAL A 138 -8.22 -10.32 7.46
N ASP A 139 -8.90 -11.02 8.35
CA ASP A 139 -10.03 -10.50 9.10
C ASP A 139 -9.78 -9.12 9.71
N GLY A 140 -10.81 -8.25 9.62
CA GLY A 140 -10.73 -6.88 10.10
C GLY A 140 -9.95 -5.91 9.20
N GLY A 141 -9.72 -6.23 7.92
CA GLY A 141 -9.05 -5.34 6.97
C GLY A 141 -7.56 -5.15 7.27
N ARG A 142 -6.91 -6.15 7.83
CA ARG A 142 -5.49 -6.15 8.16
C ARG A 142 -4.69 -6.88 7.11
N TRP A 143 -3.47 -6.44 6.87
CA TRP A 143 -2.59 -6.94 5.83
C TRP A 143 -1.38 -7.65 6.39
N CYS A 144 -0.99 -8.75 5.76
CA CYS A 144 0.20 -9.52 6.09
C CYS A 144 0.71 -10.28 4.85
N VAL A 145 1.81 -10.99 4.99
CA VAL A 145 2.28 -12.00 4.03
C VAL A 145 2.16 -13.37 4.66
N LEU A 146 2.07 -14.42 3.85
CA LEU A 146 2.21 -15.77 4.37
C LEU A 146 3.62 -15.96 4.91
N GLU A 147 3.74 -16.74 5.97
CA GLU A 147 5.06 -17.23 6.38
C GLU A 147 5.66 -18.08 5.27
N ALA A 148 6.94 -17.87 5.00
CA ALA A 148 7.61 -18.47 3.84
C ALA A 148 7.55 -20.00 3.81
N GLN A 149 7.71 -20.64 4.96
CA GLN A 149 7.62 -22.10 5.06
C GLN A 149 6.19 -22.59 4.82
N TYR A 150 5.21 -21.94 5.45
CA TYR A 150 3.80 -22.27 5.28
C TYR A 150 3.34 -22.05 3.83
N GLU A 151 3.78 -20.98 3.17
CA GLU A 151 3.52 -20.73 1.75
C GLU A 151 4.10 -21.86 0.87
N GLN A 152 5.31 -22.32 1.15
CA GLN A 152 5.93 -23.42 0.43
C GLN A 152 5.16 -24.73 0.62
N ASP A 153 4.73 -25.03 1.84
CA ASP A 153 3.98 -26.24 2.16
C ASP A 153 2.63 -26.23 1.44
N VAL A 154 1.89 -25.12 1.47
CA VAL A 154 0.62 -24.97 0.76
C VAL A 154 0.81 -25.08 -0.76
N CYS A 155 1.81 -24.40 -1.33
CA CYS A 155 2.09 -24.48 -2.75
C CYS A 155 2.52 -25.89 -3.19
N GLY A 156 3.35 -26.56 -2.40
CA GLY A 156 3.77 -27.94 -2.65
C GLY A 156 2.57 -28.89 -2.69
N SER A 157 1.74 -28.86 -1.64
CA SER A 157 0.53 -29.69 -1.57
C SER A 157 -0.48 -29.39 -2.69
N LEU A 158 -0.61 -28.11 -3.11
CA LEU A 158 -1.42 -27.77 -4.27
C LEU A 158 -0.88 -28.38 -5.57
N LEU A 159 0.44 -28.37 -5.77
CA LEU A 159 1.05 -28.98 -6.94
C LEU A 159 0.90 -30.49 -6.93
N ASP A 160 1.06 -31.14 -5.78
CA ASP A 160 0.84 -32.59 -5.62
C ASP A 160 -0.62 -32.95 -5.94
N LEU A 161 -1.58 -32.14 -5.43
CA LEU A 161 -3.00 -32.32 -5.71
C LEU A 161 -3.32 -32.17 -7.22
N LEU A 162 -2.69 -31.19 -7.90
CA LEU A 162 -2.85 -31.00 -9.33
C LEU A 162 -2.39 -32.24 -10.11
N VAL A 163 -1.26 -32.84 -9.71
CA VAL A 163 -0.75 -34.06 -10.32
C VAL A 163 -1.67 -35.25 -10.03
N GLU A 164 -2.11 -35.41 -8.79
CA GLU A 164 -3.00 -36.50 -8.37
C GLU A 164 -4.33 -36.51 -9.12
N LYS A 165 -4.91 -35.31 -9.28
CA LYS A 165 -6.21 -35.12 -9.94
C LYS A 165 -6.10 -34.95 -11.46
N GLU A 166 -4.90 -34.96 -12.01
CA GLU A 166 -4.63 -34.70 -13.42
C GLU A 166 -5.23 -33.38 -13.93
N TRP A 167 -5.32 -32.37 -13.03
CA TRP A 167 -5.83 -31.06 -13.42
C TRP A 167 -4.78 -30.24 -14.16
N PRO A 168 -5.15 -29.53 -15.25
CA PRO A 168 -4.24 -28.64 -15.89
C PRO A 168 -3.97 -27.40 -15.01
N LEU A 169 -2.71 -26.95 -14.95
CA LEU A 169 -2.28 -25.86 -14.12
C LEU A 169 -3.03 -24.53 -14.41
N ASP A 170 -3.47 -24.34 -15.64
CA ASP A 170 -4.21 -23.17 -16.11
C ASP A 170 -5.73 -23.26 -15.93
N ALA A 171 -6.24 -24.41 -15.53
CA ALA A 171 -7.67 -24.69 -15.34
C ALA A 171 -7.96 -25.43 -14.05
N MET A 172 -7.20 -25.17 -13.00
CA MET A 172 -7.42 -25.78 -11.68
C MET A 172 -8.81 -25.36 -11.14
N PRO A 173 -9.67 -26.31 -10.76
CA PRO A 173 -10.97 -26.01 -10.15
C PRO A 173 -10.77 -25.55 -8.70
N LEU A 174 -10.68 -24.21 -8.50
CA LEU A 174 -10.31 -23.60 -7.22
C LEU A 174 -11.17 -24.08 -6.05
N ARG A 175 -12.46 -24.29 -6.27
CA ARG A 175 -13.38 -24.75 -5.21
C ARG A 175 -13.01 -26.14 -4.72
N GLU A 176 -12.83 -27.08 -5.66
CA GLU A 176 -12.48 -28.46 -5.33
C GLU A 176 -11.09 -28.56 -4.71
N ALA A 177 -10.14 -27.72 -5.19
CA ALA A 177 -8.81 -27.64 -4.61
C ALA A 177 -8.85 -27.12 -3.15
N VAL A 178 -9.67 -26.10 -2.87
CA VAL A 178 -9.85 -25.58 -1.51
C VAL A 178 -10.47 -26.65 -0.59
N GLU A 179 -11.52 -27.33 -1.04
CA GLU A 179 -12.18 -28.39 -0.27
C GLU A 179 -11.21 -29.54 0.05
N ALA A 180 -10.45 -30.00 -0.95
CA ALA A 180 -9.47 -31.08 -0.75
C ALA A 180 -8.30 -30.67 0.17
N MET A 181 -7.85 -29.43 0.06
CA MET A 181 -6.76 -28.91 0.91
C MET A 181 -7.23 -28.65 2.35
N ALA A 182 -8.49 -28.24 2.54
CA ALA A 182 -9.08 -28.07 3.85
C ALA A 182 -9.21 -29.42 4.59
N ASP A 183 -9.52 -30.50 3.90
CA ASP A 183 -9.48 -31.86 4.46
C ASP A 183 -8.08 -32.26 4.90
N GLY A 184 -7.04 -31.71 4.26
CA GLY A 184 -5.62 -31.86 4.65
C GLY A 184 -5.17 -30.92 5.77
N GLY A 185 -6.07 -30.08 6.30
CA GLY A 185 -5.80 -29.17 7.42
C GLY A 185 -5.23 -27.79 6.99
N TYR A 186 -5.26 -27.43 5.71
CA TYR A 186 -4.80 -26.12 5.24
C TYR A 186 -5.92 -25.09 5.28
N ASP A 187 -5.57 -23.86 5.66
CA ASP A 187 -6.51 -22.74 5.71
C ASP A 187 -6.97 -22.30 4.32
N GLU A 188 -8.27 -22.07 4.17
CA GLU A 188 -8.89 -21.67 2.90
C GLU A 188 -8.29 -20.40 2.31
N LEU A 189 -8.00 -19.39 3.16
CA LEU A 189 -7.46 -18.11 2.72
C LEU A 189 -6.04 -18.28 2.12
N ALA A 190 -5.21 -19.09 2.79
CA ALA A 190 -3.86 -19.40 2.31
C ALA A 190 -3.89 -20.19 1.00
N VAL A 191 -4.76 -21.20 0.90
CA VAL A 191 -4.94 -21.99 -0.33
C VAL A 191 -5.37 -21.12 -1.50
N ARG A 192 -6.38 -20.27 -1.31
CA ARG A 192 -6.86 -19.33 -2.34
C ARG A 192 -5.78 -18.34 -2.75
N HIS A 193 -4.98 -17.87 -1.80
CA HIS A 193 -3.88 -16.95 -2.07
C HIS A 193 -2.79 -17.61 -2.93
N CYS A 194 -2.33 -18.81 -2.56
CA CYS A 194 -1.32 -19.56 -3.29
C CYS A 194 -1.80 -19.98 -4.69
N ALA A 195 -3.05 -20.43 -4.80
CA ALA A 195 -3.65 -20.80 -6.07
C ALA A 195 -3.69 -19.63 -7.08
N ARG A 196 -4.07 -18.43 -6.61
CA ARG A 196 -4.02 -17.21 -7.43
C ARG A 196 -2.60 -16.85 -7.86
N ALA A 197 -1.64 -16.98 -6.96
CA ALA A 197 -0.25 -16.69 -7.27
C ALA A 197 0.33 -17.64 -8.34
N LEU A 198 -0.02 -18.92 -8.29
CA LEU A 198 0.36 -19.90 -9.30
C LEU A 198 -0.27 -19.60 -10.68
N SER A 199 -1.52 -19.12 -10.71
CA SER A 199 -2.21 -18.76 -11.96
C SER A 199 -1.68 -17.48 -12.61
N THR A 200 -1.27 -16.49 -11.81
CA THR A 200 -0.77 -15.20 -12.31
C THR A 200 0.69 -15.23 -12.74
N SER A 201 1.49 -16.16 -12.25
CA SER A 201 2.91 -16.27 -12.65
C SER A 201 3.13 -16.57 -14.13
N ARG A 202 2.10 -17.03 -14.86
CA ARG A 202 2.12 -17.26 -16.32
C ARG A 202 1.89 -16.01 -17.17
N LEU A 203 1.36 -14.92 -16.60
CA LEU A 203 1.05 -13.68 -17.34
C LEU A 203 2.21 -12.66 -17.35
N ALA A 204 3.32 -12.95 -16.70
CA ALA A 204 4.48 -12.06 -16.58
C ALA A 204 5.73 -12.57 -17.32
N GLY A 205 5.60 -13.60 -18.18
CA GLY A 205 6.68 -14.15 -18.99
C GLY A 205 6.59 -13.75 -20.46
#